data_f2a97ab1da89a93245b4451c606fd4a4
#
_entry.id   f2a97ab1da89a93245b4451c606fd4a4
#
_cell.length_a   1.000
_cell.length_b   1.000
_cell.length_c   1.000
_cell.angle_alpha   90.00
_cell.angle_beta   90.00
_cell.angle_gamma   90.00
#
_symmetry.space_group_name_H-M   'P 1'
#
loop_
_entity.id
_entity.type
_entity.pdbx_description
1 polymer ?
#
loop_
_entity_poly.entity_id
_entity_poly.type
_entity_poly.pdbx_seq_one_letter_code
_entity_poly.pdbx_strand_id
1 'polypeptide(L)'
;MSPMTQGQKIFFAVICAAALLVAVLGLFNPAYLASIFTWLELPPLHARFVGAIYAFGAVFMASCLAARYQAQVRGAVQMIGVWTGMLFIISLLNLSAFDFSRLPVWIWFLSYITYPIISIGMTIREPQLMKKGDLPGPELPGWARSFLLIQGILVTVLAILLFLAPAFMSTLWPWKVTPVLAQMYAGPLLSYGLGSLYFSRQNK
;
A
#
# COMPACT_ATOMS: atom_id res chain seq x y z
N MET A 1 20.88 -5.07 -17.38
CA MET A 1 19.90 -4.65 -16.34
C MET A 1 20.40 -3.41 -15.64
N SER A 2 19.58 -2.37 -15.52
CA SER A 2 19.96 -1.15 -14.81
C SER A 2 19.96 -1.38 -13.29
N PRO A 3 21.06 -1.00 -12.58
CA PRO A 3 21.12 -1.14 -11.13
C PRO A 3 20.13 -0.19 -10.45
N MET A 4 19.76 -0.50 -9.21
CA MET A 4 18.97 0.38 -8.36
C MET A 4 19.64 1.73 -8.17
N THR A 5 18.90 2.82 -8.42
CA THR A 5 19.39 4.17 -8.16
C THR A 5 19.41 4.49 -6.66
N GLN A 6 20.26 5.43 -6.25
CA GLN A 6 20.27 5.93 -4.87
C GLN A 6 18.92 6.51 -4.47
N GLY A 7 18.23 7.23 -5.38
CA GLY A 7 16.90 7.78 -5.12
C GLY A 7 15.84 6.70 -4.83
N GLN A 8 15.85 5.58 -5.58
CA GLN A 8 14.97 4.45 -5.31
C GLN A 8 15.25 3.82 -3.93
N LYS A 9 16.51 3.65 -3.57
CA LYS A 9 16.89 3.10 -2.25
C LYS A 9 16.43 4.02 -1.11
N ILE A 10 16.63 5.33 -1.24
CA ILE A 10 16.15 6.31 -0.24
C ILE A 10 14.63 6.26 -0.14
N PHE A 11 13.91 6.22 -1.27
CA PHE A 11 12.46 6.14 -1.31
C PHE A 11 11.94 4.91 -0.57
N PHE A 12 12.47 3.72 -0.87
CA PHE A 12 12.07 2.50 -0.17
C PHE A 12 12.47 2.52 1.31
N ALA A 13 13.64 3.08 1.66
CA ALA A 13 14.08 3.15 3.05
C ALA A 13 13.17 4.07 3.89
N VAL A 14 12.77 5.23 3.35
CA VAL A 14 11.86 6.17 4.03
C VAL A 14 10.50 5.53 4.26
N ILE A 15 9.91 4.88 3.22
CA ILE A 15 8.63 4.21 3.36
C ILE A 15 8.73 3.02 4.32
N CYS A 16 9.81 2.25 4.26
CA CYS A 16 10.05 1.13 5.17
C CYS A 16 10.09 1.59 6.63
N ALA A 17 10.85 2.65 6.92
CA ALA A 17 10.95 3.21 8.27
C ALA A 17 9.61 3.74 8.78
N ALA A 18 8.87 4.48 7.95
CA ALA A 18 7.54 4.98 8.31
C ALA A 18 6.54 3.84 8.55
N ALA A 19 6.52 2.83 7.67
CA ALA A 19 5.66 1.67 7.80
C ALA A 19 6.02 0.85 9.06
N LEU A 20 7.31 0.66 9.33
CA LEU A 20 7.77 -0.05 10.53
C LEU A 20 7.34 0.68 11.81
N LEU A 21 7.44 2.02 11.84
CA LEU A 21 6.98 2.81 12.98
C LEU A 21 5.49 2.59 13.26
N VAL A 22 4.64 2.70 12.21
CA VAL A 22 3.18 2.46 12.35
C VAL A 22 2.90 1.01 12.74
N ALA A 23 3.64 0.05 12.19
CA ALA A 23 3.51 -1.37 12.52
C ALA A 23 3.80 -1.62 14.01
N VAL A 24 4.93 -1.13 14.51
CA VAL A 24 5.33 -1.29 15.92
C VAL A 24 4.30 -0.64 16.85
N LEU A 25 3.90 0.58 16.56
CA LEU A 25 2.90 1.28 17.37
C LEU A 25 1.55 0.55 17.34
N GLY A 26 1.07 0.14 16.15
CA GLY A 26 -0.21 -0.53 16.03
C GLY A 26 -0.25 -1.89 16.73
N LEU A 27 0.81 -2.67 16.63
CA LEU A 27 0.85 -4.02 17.22
C LEU A 27 1.07 -3.99 18.74
N PHE A 28 1.99 -3.14 19.22
CA PHE A 28 2.44 -3.16 20.61
C PHE A 28 1.88 -2.03 21.47
N ASN A 29 1.51 -0.88 20.88
CA ASN A 29 0.90 0.25 21.60
C ASN A 29 -0.29 0.84 20.81
N PRO A 30 -1.38 0.06 20.62
CA PRO A 30 -2.53 0.46 19.82
C PRO A 30 -3.22 1.73 20.32
N ALA A 31 -3.21 2.00 21.61
CA ALA A 31 -3.79 3.22 22.18
C ALA A 31 -3.01 4.46 21.75
N TYR A 32 -1.68 4.38 21.72
CA TYR A 32 -0.84 5.48 21.25
C TYR A 32 -1.00 5.71 19.73
N LEU A 33 -1.08 4.65 18.92
CA LEU A 33 -1.39 4.80 17.50
C LEU A 33 -2.73 5.53 17.28
N ALA A 34 -3.77 5.15 18.03
CA ALA A 34 -5.09 5.78 17.95
C ALA A 34 -5.03 7.27 18.35
N SER A 35 -4.17 7.67 19.29
CA SER A 35 -3.98 9.07 19.67
C SER A 35 -3.28 9.91 18.60
N ILE A 36 -2.53 9.28 17.69
CA ILE A 36 -1.90 9.92 16.53
C ILE A 36 -2.89 10.02 15.37
N PHE A 37 -3.58 8.91 15.03
CA PHE A 37 -4.50 8.81 13.89
C PHE A 37 -5.93 9.23 14.27
N THR A 38 -6.09 10.47 14.72
CA THR A 38 -7.34 10.99 15.26
C THR A 38 -8.48 11.14 14.25
N TRP A 39 -8.17 11.08 12.95
CA TRP A 39 -9.17 11.05 11.87
C TRP A 39 -9.79 9.68 11.65
N LEU A 40 -9.31 8.66 12.37
CA LEU A 40 -9.86 7.31 12.37
C LEU A 40 -10.29 6.92 13.78
N GLU A 41 -11.46 6.35 13.91
CA GLU A 41 -11.83 5.62 15.12
C GLU A 41 -11.08 4.29 15.12
N LEU A 42 -10.02 4.19 15.93
CA LEU A 42 -9.15 3.02 16.01
C LEU A 42 -9.24 2.33 17.39
N PRO A 43 -10.31 1.54 17.66
CA PRO A 43 -10.30 0.61 18.80
C PRO A 43 -9.09 -0.32 18.74
N PRO A 44 -8.66 -0.93 19.84
CA PRO A 44 -7.40 -1.70 19.89
C PRO A 44 -7.25 -2.79 18.81
N LEU A 45 -8.34 -3.45 18.43
CA LEU A 45 -8.34 -4.46 17.36
C LEU A 45 -8.01 -3.83 16.00
N HIS A 46 -8.64 -2.69 15.68
CA HIS A 46 -8.41 -1.99 14.42
C HIS A 46 -7.00 -1.39 14.34
N ALA A 47 -6.51 -0.82 15.45
CA ALA A 47 -5.14 -0.32 15.52
C ALA A 47 -4.12 -1.45 15.27
N ARG A 48 -4.35 -2.65 15.84
CA ARG A 48 -3.51 -3.83 15.55
C ARG A 48 -3.63 -4.31 14.11
N PHE A 49 -4.84 -4.30 13.54
CA PHE A 49 -5.04 -4.66 12.14
C PHE A 49 -4.33 -3.69 11.19
N VAL A 50 -4.43 -2.39 11.43
CA VAL A 50 -3.64 -1.37 10.72
C VAL A 50 -2.13 -1.64 10.90
N GLY A 51 -1.69 -1.90 12.13
CA GLY A 51 -0.30 -2.28 12.42
C GLY A 51 0.18 -3.48 11.61
N ALA A 52 -0.66 -4.52 11.48
CA ALA A 52 -0.33 -5.71 10.69
C ALA A 52 -0.21 -5.41 9.18
N ILE A 53 -1.11 -4.57 8.63
CA ILE A 53 -1.04 -4.12 7.23
C ILE A 53 0.28 -3.36 6.98
N TYR A 54 0.65 -2.45 7.89
CA TYR A 54 1.91 -1.71 7.78
C TYR A 54 3.14 -2.60 8.02
N ALA A 55 3.05 -3.62 8.88
CA ALA A 55 4.13 -4.62 9.02
C ALA A 55 4.37 -5.38 7.72
N PHE A 56 3.31 -5.81 7.04
CA PHE A 56 3.42 -6.39 5.69
C PHE A 56 4.09 -5.41 4.72
N GLY A 57 3.68 -4.14 4.72
CA GLY A 57 4.28 -3.09 3.91
C GLY A 57 5.78 -2.89 4.22
N ALA A 58 6.16 -2.88 5.50
CA ALA A 58 7.55 -2.73 5.92
C ALA A 58 8.43 -3.90 5.43
N VAL A 59 7.97 -5.14 5.57
CA VAL A 59 8.68 -6.34 5.08
C VAL A 59 8.80 -6.28 3.55
N PHE A 60 7.75 -5.88 2.85
CA PHE A 60 7.78 -5.73 1.40
C PHE A 60 8.78 -4.65 0.95
N MET A 61 8.84 -3.49 1.63
CA MET A 61 9.82 -2.45 1.34
C MET A 61 11.24 -2.87 1.67
N ALA A 62 11.46 -3.61 2.76
CA ALA A 62 12.76 -4.19 3.09
C ALA A 62 13.24 -5.17 2.01
N SER A 63 12.34 -5.98 1.46
CA SER A 63 12.64 -6.85 0.33
C SER A 63 13.03 -6.06 -0.93
N CYS A 64 12.38 -4.92 -1.19
CA CYS A 64 12.75 -4.03 -2.29
C CYS A 64 14.14 -3.39 -2.08
N LEU A 65 14.53 -3.09 -0.85
CA LEU A 65 15.88 -2.59 -0.53
C LEU A 65 16.98 -3.62 -0.81
N ALA A 66 16.68 -4.91 -0.68
CA ALA A 66 17.59 -6.00 -1.01
C ALA A 66 17.72 -6.25 -2.53
N ALA A 67 16.86 -5.67 -3.36
CA ALA A 67 16.91 -5.82 -4.80
C ALA A 67 18.15 -5.14 -5.39
N ARG A 68 18.72 -5.75 -6.42
CA ARG A 68 19.90 -5.23 -7.12
C ARG A 68 19.54 -4.40 -8.35
N TYR A 69 18.44 -4.72 -9.01
CA TYR A 69 18.06 -4.16 -10.31
C TYR A 69 16.68 -3.50 -10.24
N GLN A 70 16.49 -2.42 -10.99
CA GLN A 70 15.23 -1.66 -11.08
C GLN A 70 14.07 -2.54 -11.54
N ALA A 71 14.32 -3.46 -12.47
CA ALA A 71 13.32 -4.39 -12.96
C ALA A 71 12.63 -5.23 -11.87
N GLN A 72 13.38 -5.58 -10.81
CA GLN A 72 12.86 -6.39 -9.69
C GLN A 72 11.84 -5.64 -8.83
N VAL A 73 11.91 -4.31 -8.80
CA VAL A 73 11.05 -3.47 -7.93
C VAL A 73 9.96 -2.71 -8.68
N ARG A 74 9.86 -2.90 -10.00
CA ARG A 74 8.88 -2.19 -10.82
C ARG A 74 7.45 -2.35 -10.32
N GLY A 75 7.01 -3.59 -10.10
CA GLY A 75 5.68 -3.86 -9.56
C GLY A 75 5.48 -3.24 -8.19
N ALA A 76 6.50 -3.24 -7.33
CA ALA A 76 6.46 -2.63 -6.01
C ALA A 76 6.26 -1.10 -6.09
N VAL A 77 6.96 -0.40 -6.99
CA VAL A 77 6.77 1.04 -7.22
C VAL A 77 5.33 1.34 -7.61
N GLN A 78 4.74 0.57 -8.53
CA GLN A 78 3.35 0.73 -8.93
C GLN A 78 2.38 0.47 -7.79
N MET A 79 2.61 -0.58 -6.99
CA MET A 79 1.80 -0.91 -5.81
C MET A 79 1.84 0.21 -4.76
N ILE A 80 3.00 0.82 -4.50
CA ILE A 80 3.13 1.99 -3.62
C ILE A 80 2.27 3.15 -4.16
N GLY A 81 2.38 3.44 -5.45
CA GLY A 81 1.60 4.51 -6.09
C GLY A 81 0.10 4.30 -5.94
N VAL A 82 -0.40 3.08 -6.15
CA VAL A 82 -1.83 2.73 -5.99
C VAL A 82 -2.25 2.87 -4.52
N TRP A 83 -1.50 2.28 -3.57
CA TRP A 83 -1.85 2.34 -2.15
C TRP A 83 -1.94 3.78 -1.67
N THR A 84 -0.85 4.52 -1.85
CA THR A 84 -0.73 5.87 -1.30
C THR A 84 -1.61 6.87 -2.03
N GLY A 85 -1.76 6.73 -3.36
CA GLY A 85 -2.69 7.55 -4.14
C GLY A 85 -4.14 7.32 -3.76
N MET A 86 -4.53 6.06 -3.51
CA MET A 86 -5.88 5.73 -3.06
C MET A 86 -6.18 6.32 -1.68
N LEU A 87 -5.24 6.20 -0.73
CA LEU A 87 -5.40 6.81 0.59
C LEU A 87 -5.46 8.35 0.52
N PHE A 88 -4.73 8.97 -0.41
CA PHE A 88 -4.85 10.40 -0.65
C PHE A 88 -6.25 10.78 -1.14
N ILE A 89 -6.78 10.07 -2.14
CA ILE A 89 -8.14 10.31 -2.66
C ILE A 89 -9.17 10.15 -1.53
N ILE A 90 -9.08 9.08 -0.75
CA ILE A 90 -9.99 8.83 0.39
C ILE A 90 -9.89 9.96 1.42
N SER A 91 -8.67 10.45 1.70
CA SER A 91 -8.47 11.58 2.62
C SER A 91 -9.13 12.85 2.11
N LEU A 92 -9.06 13.12 0.80
CA LEU A 92 -9.76 14.27 0.20
C LEU A 92 -11.29 14.15 0.28
N LEU A 93 -11.83 12.94 0.13
CA LEU A 93 -13.27 12.69 0.25
C LEU A 93 -13.78 12.82 1.70
N ASN A 94 -12.88 12.72 2.69
CA ASN A 94 -13.21 12.76 4.12
C ASN A 94 -12.47 13.89 4.85
N LEU A 95 -12.27 15.05 4.22
CA LEU A 95 -11.50 16.18 4.79
C LEU A 95 -12.02 16.63 6.16
N SER A 96 -13.33 16.55 6.40
CA SER A 96 -13.96 16.92 7.67
C SER A 96 -13.53 16.05 8.86
N ALA A 97 -12.97 14.87 8.62
CA ALA A 97 -12.43 14.00 9.66
C ALA A 97 -11.05 14.44 10.17
N PHE A 98 -10.36 15.33 9.45
CA PHE A 98 -8.98 15.71 9.73
C PHE A 98 -8.90 17.05 10.46
N ASP A 99 -8.22 17.02 11.62
CA ASP A 99 -7.90 18.23 12.39
C ASP A 99 -6.54 18.80 11.94
N PHE A 100 -6.57 19.78 11.06
CA PHE A 100 -5.37 20.40 10.48
C PHE A 100 -4.56 21.26 11.49
N SER A 101 -5.01 21.41 12.72
CA SER A 101 -4.18 21.99 13.79
C SER A 101 -3.07 21.02 14.26
N ARG A 102 -3.17 19.74 13.92
CA ARG A 102 -2.29 18.66 14.39
C ARG A 102 -1.19 18.32 13.38
N LEU A 103 0.04 18.27 13.84
CA LEU A 103 1.21 17.91 13.03
C LEU A 103 1.10 16.53 12.34
N PRO A 104 0.57 15.45 12.97
CA PRO A 104 0.42 14.15 12.31
C PRO A 104 -0.45 14.21 11.03
N VAL A 105 -1.45 15.09 10.98
CA VAL A 105 -2.29 15.27 9.79
C VAL A 105 -1.48 15.82 8.62
N TRP A 106 -0.61 16.80 8.85
CA TRP A 106 0.27 17.34 7.82
C TRP A 106 1.28 16.33 7.33
N ILE A 107 1.88 15.53 8.24
CA ILE A 107 2.78 14.43 7.87
C ILE A 107 2.04 13.41 6.99
N TRP A 108 0.79 13.06 7.34
CA TRP A 108 -0.07 12.19 6.54
C TRP A 108 -0.27 12.74 5.14
N PHE A 109 -0.78 13.96 5.00
CA PHE A 109 -1.05 14.55 3.69
C PHE A 109 0.22 14.72 2.85
N LEU A 110 1.32 15.18 3.44
CA LEU A 110 2.60 15.32 2.75
C LEU A 110 3.08 13.97 2.20
N SER A 111 3.01 12.91 3.00
CA SER A 111 3.40 11.57 2.59
C SER A 111 2.51 11.04 1.45
N TYR A 112 1.20 11.15 1.60
CA TYR A 112 0.23 10.60 0.63
C TYR A 112 0.05 11.45 -0.65
N ILE A 113 0.59 12.66 -0.71
CA ILE A 113 0.82 13.44 -1.95
C ILE A 113 2.16 13.03 -2.58
N THR A 114 3.21 12.99 -1.79
CA THR A 114 4.59 12.85 -2.29
C THR A 114 4.85 11.45 -2.84
N TYR A 115 4.41 10.41 -2.13
CA TYR A 115 4.71 9.02 -2.53
C TYR A 115 4.10 8.62 -3.87
N PRO A 116 2.82 8.90 -4.19
CA PRO A 116 2.28 8.57 -5.51
C PRO A 116 2.93 9.39 -6.62
N ILE A 117 3.28 10.67 -6.39
CA ILE A 117 3.96 11.49 -7.39
C ILE A 117 5.34 10.90 -7.72
N ILE A 118 6.12 10.51 -6.71
CA ILE A 118 7.42 9.88 -6.91
C ILE A 118 7.25 8.53 -7.63
N SER A 119 6.27 7.71 -7.23
CA SER A 119 5.97 6.41 -7.86
C SER A 119 5.60 6.57 -9.33
N ILE A 120 4.75 7.55 -9.67
CA ILE A 120 4.38 7.87 -11.06
C ILE A 120 5.63 8.31 -11.83
N GLY A 121 6.43 9.22 -11.27
CA GLY A 121 7.67 9.69 -11.91
C GLY A 121 8.67 8.56 -12.18
N MET A 122 8.81 7.62 -11.24
CA MET A 122 9.64 6.42 -11.41
C MET A 122 9.07 5.52 -12.51
N THR A 123 7.77 5.25 -12.49
CA THR A 123 7.10 4.39 -13.48
C THR A 123 7.20 4.92 -14.90
N ILE A 124 7.07 6.25 -15.10
CA ILE A 124 7.17 6.88 -16.42
C ILE A 124 8.60 6.83 -16.96
N ARG A 125 9.61 6.96 -16.11
CA ARG A 125 11.04 6.92 -16.50
C ARG A 125 11.54 5.52 -16.82
N GLU A 126 10.90 4.50 -16.31
CA GLU A 126 11.37 3.12 -16.37
C GLU A 126 11.33 2.45 -17.75
N PRO A 127 10.34 2.68 -18.67
CA PRO A 127 10.32 2.07 -19.99
C PRO A 127 11.55 2.36 -20.85
N GLN A 128 12.25 3.47 -20.56
CA GLN A 128 13.47 3.87 -21.26
C GLN A 128 14.70 3.04 -20.80
N LEU A 129 14.58 2.33 -19.68
CA LEU A 129 15.69 1.62 -19.02
C LEU A 129 15.59 0.09 -19.14
N MET A 130 14.45 -0.44 -19.62
CA MET A 130 14.19 -1.88 -19.69
C MET A 130 14.10 -2.37 -21.14
N LYS A 131 14.96 -3.33 -21.49
CA LYS A 131 14.76 -4.17 -22.68
C LYS A 131 13.77 -5.30 -22.33
N LYS A 132 12.86 -5.59 -23.26
CA LYS A 132 11.91 -6.71 -23.16
C LYS A 132 12.71 -8.01 -22.98
N GLY A 133 12.51 -8.72 -21.88
CA GLY A 133 13.24 -9.96 -21.55
C GLY A 133 14.21 -9.87 -20.37
N ASP A 134 14.36 -8.71 -19.74
CA ASP A 134 15.34 -8.46 -18.68
C ASP A 134 14.90 -8.88 -17.25
N LEU A 135 13.80 -9.60 -17.08
CA LEU A 135 13.40 -10.10 -15.77
C LEU A 135 14.07 -11.46 -15.50
N PRO A 136 15.07 -11.52 -14.61
CA PRO A 136 15.65 -12.79 -14.20
C PRO A 136 14.75 -13.43 -13.15
N GLY A 137 14.32 -14.61 -13.39
CA GLY A 137 13.61 -15.42 -12.41
C GLY A 137 13.06 -16.70 -13.02
N PRO A 138 12.84 -17.74 -12.21
CA PRO A 138 12.12 -18.91 -12.66
C PRO A 138 10.68 -18.52 -13.03
N GLU A 139 10.13 -19.23 -14.02
CA GLU A 139 8.70 -19.07 -14.37
C GLU A 139 7.82 -19.43 -13.16
N LEU A 140 6.78 -18.64 -12.94
CA LEU A 140 5.80 -18.97 -11.92
C LEU A 140 5.09 -20.27 -12.27
N PRO A 141 5.05 -21.26 -11.36
CA PRO A 141 4.28 -22.48 -11.60
C PRO A 141 2.80 -22.15 -11.80
N GLY A 142 2.11 -22.95 -12.65
CA GLY A 142 0.74 -22.69 -13.05
C GLY A 142 -0.23 -22.51 -11.87
N TRP A 143 -0.07 -23.29 -10.80
CA TRP A 143 -0.88 -23.15 -9.59
C TRP A 143 -0.71 -21.80 -8.91
N ALA A 144 0.53 -21.28 -8.83
CA ALA A 144 0.80 -19.97 -8.23
C ALA A 144 0.20 -18.83 -9.06
N ARG A 145 0.25 -18.95 -10.40
CA ARG A 145 -0.39 -18.00 -11.31
C ARG A 145 -1.91 -17.98 -11.12
N SER A 146 -2.54 -19.16 -11.08
CA SER A 146 -3.99 -19.27 -10.84
C SER A 146 -4.39 -18.72 -9.49
N PHE A 147 -3.60 -19.02 -8.45
CA PHE A 147 -3.81 -18.48 -7.11
C PHE A 147 -3.72 -16.95 -7.10
N LEU A 148 -2.67 -16.36 -7.69
CA LEU A 148 -2.52 -14.90 -7.80
C LEU A 148 -3.65 -14.25 -8.59
N LEU A 149 -4.13 -14.91 -9.65
CA LEU A 149 -5.25 -14.40 -10.44
C LEU A 149 -6.56 -14.38 -9.63
N ILE A 150 -6.91 -15.50 -9.01
CA ILE A 150 -8.16 -15.64 -8.24
C ILE A 150 -8.16 -14.67 -7.05
N GLN A 151 -7.13 -14.70 -6.23
CA GLN A 151 -7.04 -13.80 -5.07
C GLN A 151 -6.98 -12.32 -5.51
N GLY A 152 -6.27 -12.03 -6.62
CA GLY A 152 -6.17 -10.68 -7.16
C GLY A 152 -7.55 -10.14 -7.58
N ILE A 153 -8.37 -10.95 -8.24
CA ILE A 153 -9.75 -10.56 -8.59
C ILE A 153 -10.58 -10.34 -7.32
N LEU A 154 -10.60 -11.30 -6.40
CA LEU A 154 -11.41 -11.22 -5.18
C LEU A 154 -11.06 -10.01 -4.33
N VAL A 155 -9.76 -9.78 -4.09
CA VAL A 155 -9.30 -8.66 -3.27
C VAL A 155 -9.50 -7.31 -3.96
N THR A 156 -9.35 -7.25 -5.30
CA THR A 156 -9.63 -6.01 -6.05
C THR A 156 -11.11 -5.66 -5.99
N VAL A 157 -12.00 -6.64 -6.18
CA VAL A 157 -13.47 -6.43 -6.05
C VAL A 157 -13.82 -5.97 -4.65
N LEU A 158 -13.28 -6.62 -3.61
CA LEU A 158 -13.46 -6.22 -2.21
C LEU A 158 -13.01 -4.76 -1.97
N ALA A 159 -11.84 -4.39 -2.48
CA ALA A 159 -11.32 -3.03 -2.36
C ALA A 159 -12.22 -1.99 -3.04
N ILE A 160 -12.73 -2.30 -4.23
CA ILE A 160 -13.66 -1.43 -4.95
C ILE A 160 -14.97 -1.25 -4.17
N LEU A 161 -15.52 -2.33 -3.60
CA LEU A 161 -16.72 -2.27 -2.77
C LEU A 161 -16.50 -1.46 -1.49
N LEU A 162 -15.36 -1.63 -0.81
CA LEU A 162 -15.00 -0.83 0.35
C LEU A 162 -14.86 0.67 0.02
N PHE A 163 -14.38 0.99 -1.17
CA PHE A 163 -14.24 2.36 -1.61
C PHE A 163 -15.57 3.00 -2.01
N LEU A 164 -16.38 2.33 -2.84
CA LEU A 164 -17.60 2.87 -3.43
C LEU A 164 -18.82 2.78 -2.51
N ALA A 165 -18.88 1.78 -1.65
CA ALA A 165 -20.01 1.52 -0.77
C ALA A 165 -19.56 1.26 0.70
N PRO A 166 -18.77 2.19 1.32
CA PRO A 166 -18.16 1.96 2.63
C PRO A 166 -19.21 1.76 3.74
N ALA A 167 -20.35 2.46 3.69
CA ALA A 167 -21.43 2.29 4.64
C ALA A 167 -22.06 0.89 4.58
N PHE A 168 -22.31 0.37 3.39
CA PHE A 168 -22.79 -1.00 3.20
C PHE A 168 -21.74 -2.02 3.64
N MET A 169 -20.50 -1.85 3.23
CA MET A 169 -19.42 -2.76 3.59
C MET A 169 -19.14 -2.78 5.09
N SER A 170 -19.33 -1.66 5.80
CA SER A 170 -19.21 -1.63 7.27
C SER A 170 -20.24 -2.50 7.98
N THR A 171 -21.40 -2.76 7.39
CA THR A 171 -22.42 -3.68 7.95
C THR A 171 -22.11 -5.16 7.71
N LEU A 172 -21.36 -5.47 6.64
CA LEU A 172 -20.96 -6.83 6.27
C LEU A 172 -19.59 -7.23 6.86
N TRP A 173 -18.82 -6.25 7.36
CA TRP A 173 -17.48 -6.54 7.87
C TRP A 173 -17.56 -7.41 9.12
N PRO A 174 -16.67 -8.41 9.29
CA PRO A 174 -16.75 -9.38 10.40
C PRO A 174 -16.68 -8.76 11.80
N TRP A 175 -16.24 -7.53 11.91
CA TRP A 175 -16.24 -6.75 13.16
C TRP A 175 -16.65 -5.31 12.90
N LYS A 176 -17.07 -4.60 13.95
CA LYS A 176 -17.57 -3.22 13.82
C LYS A 176 -16.49 -2.29 13.28
N VAL A 177 -16.71 -1.68 12.12
CA VAL A 177 -15.87 -0.64 11.51
C VAL A 177 -16.72 0.59 11.18
N THR A 178 -16.10 1.78 11.22
CA THR A 178 -16.74 3.00 10.68
C THR A 178 -16.63 3.02 9.15
N PRO A 179 -17.54 3.69 8.43
CA PRO A 179 -17.45 3.81 6.97
C PRO A 179 -16.11 4.39 6.49
N VAL A 180 -15.57 5.39 7.18
CA VAL A 180 -14.27 5.98 6.85
C VAL A 180 -13.13 4.97 6.99
N LEU A 181 -13.13 4.19 8.08
CA LEU A 181 -12.12 3.16 8.30
C LEU A 181 -12.24 2.03 7.27
N ALA A 182 -13.47 1.60 6.94
CA ALA A 182 -13.72 0.61 5.88
C ALA A 182 -13.17 1.12 4.54
N GLN A 183 -13.43 2.40 4.22
CA GLN A 183 -12.91 3.02 3.00
C GLN A 183 -11.37 3.10 2.99
N MET A 184 -10.72 3.41 4.13
CA MET A 184 -9.27 3.42 4.24
C MET A 184 -8.63 2.05 3.98
N TYR A 185 -9.32 0.94 4.30
CA TYR A 185 -8.83 -0.40 3.96
C TYR A 185 -8.80 -0.66 2.45
N ALA A 186 -9.54 0.09 1.65
CA ALA A 186 -9.50 -0.05 0.18
C ALA A 186 -8.11 0.23 -0.41
N GLY A 187 -7.34 1.17 0.14
CA GLY A 187 -6.00 1.52 -0.37
C GLY A 187 -5.04 0.33 -0.43
N PRO A 188 -4.67 -0.27 0.72
CA PRO A 188 -3.79 -1.43 0.76
C PRO A 188 -4.35 -2.65 0.02
N LEU A 189 -5.67 -2.92 0.14
CA LEU A 189 -6.28 -4.05 -0.54
C LEU A 189 -6.30 -3.89 -2.06
N LEU A 190 -6.59 -2.68 -2.58
CA LEU A 190 -6.53 -2.41 -4.01
C LEU A 190 -5.11 -2.59 -4.55
N SER A 191 -4.13 -2.06 -3.84
CA SER A 191 -2.72 -2.21 -4.19
C SER A 191 -2.31 -3.68 -4.25
N TYR A 192 -2.67 -4.46 -3.24
CA TYR A 192 -2.37 -5.89 -3.18
C TYR A 192 -3.09 -6.68 -4.28
N GLY A 193 -4.38 -6.41 -4.50
CA GLY A 193 -5.18 -7.06 -5.54
C GLY A 193 -4.63 -6.81 -6.94
N LEU A 194 -4.38 -5.54 -7.28
CA LEU A 194 -3.81 -5.16 -8.58
C LEU A 194 -2.38 -5.68 -8.75
N GLY A 195 -1.57 -5.69 -7.70
CA GLY A 195 -0.24 -6.31 -7.69
C GLY A 195 -0.31 -7.80 -7.99
N SER A 196 -1.23 -8.52 -7.36
CA SER A 196 -1.46 -9.96 -7.62
C SER A 196 -1.88 -10.21 -9.07
N LEU A 197 -2.78 -9.39 -9.63
CA LEU A 197 -3.18 -9.46 -11.04
C LEU A 197 -2.01 -9.15 -11.98
N TYR A 198 -1.20 -8.17 -11.64
CA TYR A 198 0.00 -7.84 -12.41
C TYR A 198 0.97 -9.02 -12.44
N PHE A 199 1.33 -9.59 -11.28
CA PHE A 199 2.26 -10.71 -11.22
C PHE A 199 1.70 -12.01 -11.82
N SER A 200 0.38 -12.25 -11.76
CA SER A 200 -0.23 -13.41 -12.42
C SER A 200 -0.07 -13.41 -13.94
N ARG A 201 0.12 -12.22 -14.55
CA ARG A 201 0.28 -12.05 -16.01
C ARG A 201 1.74 -12.00 -16.46
N GLN A 202 2.69 -11.98 -15.53
CA GLN A 202 4.11 -11.99 -15.87
C GLN A 202 4.50 -13.39 -16.33
N ASN A 203 4.87 -13.53 -17.60
CA ASN A 203 5.27 -14.81 -18.21
C ASN A 203 6.76 -15.12 -18.07
N LYS A 204 7.52 -14.24 -17.43
CA LYS A 204 8.95 -14.42 -17.07
C LYS A 204 9.33 -13.42 -16.02
#